data_effa449ecc0e6efc80b4e6be1f3aeacd
#
_entry.id   effa449ecc0e6efc80b4e6be1f3aeacd
#
_cell.length_a   1.000
_cell.length_b   1.000
_cell.length_c   1.000
_cell.angle_alpha   90.00
_cell.angle_beta   90.00
_cell.angle_gamma   90.00
#
_symmetry.space_group_name_H-M   'P 1'
#
loop_
_entity.id
_entity.type
_entity.pdbx_description
1 polymer ?
#
loop_
_entity_poly.entity_id
_entity_poly.type
_entity_poly.pdbx_seq_one_letter_code
_entity_poly.pdbx_strand_id
1 'polypeptide(L)'
;EDIKPIIDKALGGTLRLFVEKVYNGSYFTRDEETILSVSASLPNGATLSQMNNLMGRMEAYLSTFHEIRQFQTNIYDSRQAGIQIFFTKESEHNGFPYILKSKIVSKALELGGGSWNVWGLEDQGFSNDVRENAGSFRIEMFGYNYDELYEWAERFKTELLTYRRIKEVMINSEFSWWKDDYQEF
;
A
#
# COMPACT_ATOMS: atom_id res chain seq x y z
N GLU A 1 -11.77 47.62 -14.39
CA GLU A 1 -12.80 47.04 -13.47
C GLU A 1 -14.19 46.95 -14.10
N ASP A 2 -14.45 47.56 -15.27
CA ASP A 2 -15.80 47.67 -15.85
C ASP A 2 -16.12 46.68 -16.99
N ILE A 3 -15.24 45.75 -17.29
CA ILE A 3 -15.41 44.80 -18.38
C ILE A 3 -16.23 43.56 -17.95
N LYS A 4 -16.15 43.18 -16.67
CA LYS A 4 -16.80 42.00 -16.11
C LYS A 4 -18.33 41.98 -16.26
N PRO A 5 -19.06 43.08 -15.93
CA PRO A 5 -20.53 43.08 -16.09
C PRO A 5 -20.99 43.08 -17.54
N ILE A 6 -20.17 43.55 -18.46
CA ILE A 6 -20.49 43.58 -19.91
C ILE A 6 -20.31 42.16 -20.47
N ILE A 7 -19.26 41.46 -20.05
CA ILE A 7 -19.00 40.09 -20.44
C ILE A 7 -20.05 39.13 -19.87
N ASP A 8 -20.45 39.33 -18.61
CA ASP A 8 -21.51 38.57 -17.97
C ASP A 8 -22.87 38.76 -18.64
N LYS A 9 -23.12 39.94 -19.17
CA LYS A 9 -24.35 40.27 -19.89
C LYS A 9 -24.37 39.79 -21.34
N ALA A 10 -23.19 39.77 -22.02
CA ALA A 10 -23.04 39.36 -23.41
C ALA A 10 -22.93 37.85 -23.61
N LEU A 11 -22.28 37.16 -22.66
CA LEU A 11 -22.11 35.71 -22.67
C LEU A 11 -23.20 34.97 -21.90
N GLY A 12 -24.20 35.67 -21.42
CA GLY A 12 -25.43 35.24 -20.76
C GLY A 12 -25.47 33.78 -20.35
N GLY A 13 -25.30 33.42 -19.12
CA GLY A 13 -25.50 32.07 -18.61
C GLY A 13 -24.50 31.00 -19.02
N THR A 14 -23.92 31.07 -20.21
CA THR A 14 -22.94 30.02 -20.67
C THR A 14 -21.63 30.08 -19.92
N LEU A 15 -21.08 31.28 -19.70
CA LEU A 15 -19.86 31.44 -18.90
C LEU A 15 -20.13 31.11 -17.42
N ARG A 16 -21.28 31.51 -16.93
CA ARG A 16 -21.74 31.17 -15.56
C ARG A 16 -21.92 29.67 -15.41
N LEU A 17 -22.58 29.02 -16.36
CA LEU A 17 -22.72 27.55 -16.36
C LEU A 17 -21.39 26.84 -16.49
N PHE A 18 -20.45 27.38 -17.27
CA PHE A 18 -19.10 26.84 -17.39
C PHE A 18 -18.34 26.98 -16.07
N VAL A 19 -18.35 28.16 -15.45
CA VAL A 19 -17.69 28.39 -14.16
C VAL A 19 -18.37 27.56 -13.05
N GLU A 20 -19.69 27.54 -13.01
CA GLU A 20 -20.45 26.85 -11.98
C GLU A 20 -20.36 25.32 -12.09
N LYS A 21 -20.32 24.80 -13.32
CA LYS A 21 -20.35 23.35 -13.55
C LYS A 21 -19.01 22.74 -13.97
N VAL A 22 -18.14 23.47 -14.61
CA VAL A 22 -16.87 22.96 -15.11
C VAL A 22 -15.70 23.43 -14.23
N TYR A 23 -15.64 24.72 -13.92
CA TYR A 23 -14.52 25.28 -13.14
C TYR A 23 -14.63 24.90 -11.65
N ASN A 24 -15.84 24.84 -11.08
CA ASN A 24 -16.05 24.33 -9.73
C ASN A 24 -16.00 22.79 -9.63
N GLY A 25 -15.60 22.13 -10.70
CA GLY A 25 -15.23 20.71 -10.64
C GLY A 25 -16.38 19.72 -10.56
N SER A 26 -17.65 20.17 -10.62
CA SER A 26 -18.79 19.27 -10.43
C SER A 26 -19.02 18.26 -11.57
N TYR A 27 -18.30 18.39 -12.70
CA TYR A 27 -18.29 17.37 -13.76
C TYR A 27 -17.10 16.40 -13.68
N PHE A 28 -16.05 16.75 -12.90
CA PHE A 28 -14.84 15.97 -12.77
C PHE A 28 -14.59 15.46 -11.35
N THR A 29 -15.31 15.94 -10.36
CA THR A 29 -15.39 15.24 -9.08
C THR A 29 -16.28 14.01 -9.30
N ARG A 30 -15.67 12.88 -9.66
CA ARG A 30 -16.15 11.62 -9.11
C ARG A 30 -16.24 11.88 -7.61
N ASP A 31 -17.37 11.59 -6.99
CA ASP A 31 -17.39 11.37 -5.55
C ASP A 31 -16.34 10.30 -5.34
N GLU A 32 -15.09 10.70 -4.98
CA GLU A 32 -14.02 9.77 -4.70
C GLU A 32 -14.44 9.04 -3.46
N GLU A 33 -14.94 7.84 -3.68
CA GLU A 33 -15.36 6.95 -2.62
C GLU A 33 -14.16 6.68 -1.72
N THR A 34 -14.29 6.91 -0.43
CA THR A 34 -13.23 6.66 0.53
C THR A 34 -12.99 5.16 0.65
N ILE A 35 -11.80 4.72 0.25
CA ILE A 35 -11.40 3.31 0.28
C ILE A 35 -10.26 3.15 1.27
N LEU A 36 -10.46 2.31 2.28
CA LEU A 36 -9.40 1.91 3.18
C LEU A 36 -8.80 0.59 2.69
N SER A 37 -7.51 0.60 2.41
CA SER A 37 -6.77 -0.55 1.90
C SER A 37 -5.91 -1.16 3.00
N VAL A 38 -5.95 -2.48 3.11
CA VAL A 38 -5.16 -3.27 4.04
C VAL A 38 -4.40 -4.31 3.23
N SER A 39 -3.11 -4.46 3.42
CA SER A 39 -2.37 -5.60 2.86
C SER A 39 -1.67 -6.38 3.95
N ALA A 40 -1.54 -7.65 3.71
CA ALA A 40 -0.77 -8.57 4.53
C ALA A 40 0.32 -9.25 3.68
N SER A 41 1.48 -9.42 4.28
CA SER A 41 2.61 -10.12 3.66
C SER A 41 3.17 -11.15 4.65
N LEU A 42 3.32 -12.39 4.20
CA LEU A 42 3.91 -13.48 4.98
C LEU A 42 5.37 -13.73 4.55
N PRO A 43 6.21 -14.26 5.45
CA PRO A 43 7.60 -14.59 5.12
C PRO A 43 7.69 -15.72 4.09
N ASN A 44 8.87 -15.85 3.49
CA ASN A 44 9.18 -16.94 2.56
C ASN A 44 8.91 -18.31 3.21
N GLY A 45 8.32 -19.21 2.43
CA GLY A 45 7.91 -20.55 2.91
C GLY A 45 6.50 -20.61 3.48
N ALA A 46 5.77 -19.51 3.53
CA ALA A 46 4.36 -19.53 3.89
C ALA A 46 3.52 -20.24 2.83
N THR A 47 2.47 -20.90 3.29
CA THR A 47 1.52 -21.59 2.42
C THR A 47 0.29 -20.74 2.13
N LEU A 48 -0.37 -21.00 0.99
CA LEU A 48 -1.63 -20.35 0.65
C LEU A 48 -2.71 -20.56 1.74
N SER A 49 -2.72 -21.72 2.38
CA SER A 49 -3.63 -22.02 3.50
C SER A 49 -3.38 -21.12 4.71
N GLN A 50 -2.11 -20.82 5.01
CA GLN A 50 -1.76 -19.89 6.10
C GLN A 50 -2.21 -18.48 5.78
N MET A 51 -1.98 -18.01 4.55
CA MET A 51 -2.46 -16.71 4.09
C MET A 51 -3.99 -16.63 4.15
N ASN A 52 -4.69 -17.65 3.65
CA ASN A 52 -6.15 -17.68 3.68
C ASN A 52 -6.70 -17.68 5.13
N ASN A 53 -6.06 -18.40 6.04
CA ASN A 53 -6.45 -18.39 7.46
C ASN A 53 -6.24 -17.01 8.10
N LEU A 54 -5.09 -16.36 7.81
CA LEU A 54 -4.77 -15.04 8.32
C LEU A 54 -5.80 -14.01 7.84
N MET A 55 -6.10 -14.03 6.53
CA MET A 55 -7.07 -13.12 5.93
C MET A 55 -8.48 -13.38 6.44
N GLY A 56 -8.90 -14.65 6.56
CA GLY A 56 -10.21 -15.02 7.10
C GLY A 56 -10.44 -14.52 8.54
N ARG A 57 -9.40 -14.48 9.36
CA ARG A 57 -9.48 -13.89 10.71
C ARG A 57 -9.69 -12.38 10.66
N MET A 58 -9.07 -11.68 9.72
CA MET A 58 -9.29 -10.24 9.51
C MET A 58 -10.69 -9.99 8.95
N GLU A 59 -11.15 -10.79 7.99
CA GLU A 59 -12.51 -10.72 7.43
C GLU A 59 -13.58 -10.93 8.49
N ALA A 60 -13.41 -11.93 9.34
CA ALA A 60 -14.32 -12.19 10.46
C ALA A 60 -14.38 -10.98 11.41
N TYR A 61 -13.27 -10.30 11.63
CA TYR A 61 -13.25 -9.06 12.41
C TYR A 61 -13.95 -7.91 11.68
N LEU A 62 -13.68 -7.71 10.39
CA LEU A 62 -14.31 -6.65 9.60
C LEU A 62 -15.82 -6.83 9.49
N SER A 63 -16.31 -8.06 9.43
CA SER A 63 -17.74 -8.36 9.35
C SER A 63 -18.54 -7.95 10.60
N THR A 64 -17.87 -7.60 11.69
CA THR A 64 -18.55 -7.11 12.92
C THR A 64 -18.97 -5.64 12.83
N PHE A 65 -18.51 -4.90 11.81
CA PHE A 65 -18.79 -3.48 11.65
C PHE A 65 -19.92 -3.26 10.64
N HIS A 66 -21.03 -2.68 11.08
CA HIS A 66 -22.19 -2.37 10.22
C HIS A 66 -21.98 -1.16 9.31
N GLU A 67 -20.99 -0.33 9.64
CA GLU A 67 -20.60 0.87 8.90
C GLU A 67 -19.80 0.54 7.62
N ILE A 68 -19.34 -0.71 7.50
CA ILE A 68 -18.72 -1.22 6.29
C ILE A 68 -19.84 -1.66 5.35
N ARG A 69 -19.91 -1.04 4.17
CA ARG A 69 -20.85 -1.46 3.12
C ARG A 69 -20.43 -2.78 2.50
N GLN A 70 -19.14 -2.89 2.22
CA GLN A 70 -18.55 -4.03 1.52
C GLN A 70 -17.03 -4.05 1.77
N PHE A 71 -16.44 -5.21 1.79
CA PHE A 71 -15.00 -5.38 1.64
C PHE A 71 -14.71 -6.46 0.59
N GLN A 72 -13.57 -6.32 -0.07
CA GLN A 72 -13.10 -7.28 -1.09
C GLN A 72 -11.71 -7.74 -0.72
N THR A 73 -11.55 -9.04 -0.53
CA THR A 73 -10.26 -9.67 -0.26
C THR A 73 -9.72 -10.30 -1.53
N ASN A 74 -8.47 -10.00 -1.85
CA ASN A 74 -7.72 -10.59 -2.94
C ASN A 74 -6.48 -11.27 -2.36
N ILE A 75 -6.36 -12.58 -2.53
CA ILE A 75 -5.15 -13.33 -2.21
C ILE A 75 -4.39 -13.50 -3.52
N TYR A 76 -3.26 -12.83 -3.65
CA TYR A 76 -2.46 -12.83 -4.88
C TYR A 76 -1.61 -14.10 -4.96
N ASP A 77 -1.00 -14.47 -3.84
CA ASP A 77 -0.18 -15.68 -3.70
C ASP A 77 -0.10 -16.11 -2.22
N SER A 78 0.78 -17.06 -1.91
CA SER A 78 0.99 -17.54 -0.53
C SER A 78 1.60 -16.48 0.39
N ARG A 79 2.18 -15.42 -0.14
CA ARG A 79 2.90 -14.38 0.61
C ARG A 79 2.19 -13.04 0.64
N GLN A 80 1.29 -12.76 -0.30
CA GLN A 80 0.67 -11.46 -0.46
C GLN A 80 -0.84 -11.53 -0.60
N ALA A 81 -1.53 -10.74 0.18
CA ALA A 81 -2.96 -10.55 0.09
C ALA A 81 -3.34 -9.10 0.41
N GLY A 82 -4.51 -8.68 -0.06
CA GLY A 82 -5.03 -7.35 0.20
C GLY A 82 -6.54 -7.36 0.44
N ILE A 83 -7.01 -6.42 1.26
CA ILE A 83 -8.43 -6.14 1.47
C ILE A 83 -8.68 -4.69 1.11
N GLN A 84 -9.70 -4.43 0.32
CA GLN A 84 -10.25 -3.11 0.08
C GLN A 84 -11.59 -2.99 0.81
N ILE A 85 -11.73 -1.94 1.60
CA ILE A 85 -12.89 -1.72 2.47
C ILE A 85 -13.63 -0.48 1.97
N PHE A 86 -14.91 -0.64 1.70
CA PHE A 86 -15.82 0.40 1.23
C PHE A 86 -16.84 0.73 2.34
N PHE A 87 -17.05 2.00 2.56
CA PHE A 87 -17.92 2.48 3.63
C PHE A 87 -19.35 2.72 3.15
N THR A 88 -20.29 2.77 4.08
CA THR A 88 -21.63 3.31 3.80
C THR A 88 -21.53 4.83 3.65
N LYS A 89 -22.39 5.45 2.84
CA LYS A 89 -22.40 6.91 2.62
C LYS A 89 -22.50 7.73 3.91
N GLU A 90 -23.14 7.18 4.93
CA GLU A 90 -23.30 7.83 6.23
C GLU A 90 -22.02 7.79 7.07
N SER A 91 -21.25 6.70 6.95
CA SER A 91 -20.03 6.50 7.74
C SER A 91 -18.78 7.02 7.06
N GLU A 92 -18.81 7.24 5.75
CA GLU A 92 -17.67 7.71 4.97
C GLU A 92 -17.14 9.08 5.43
N HIS A 93 -18.05 9.99 5.82
CA HIS A 93 -17.70 11.38 6.18
C HIS A 93 -17.79 11.68 7.69
N ASN A 94 -18.14 10.71 8.52
CA ASN A 94 -18.31 10.95 9.96
C ASN A 94 -17.07 10.62 10.81
N GLY A 95 -15.90 10.45 10.17
CA GLY A 95 -14.63 10.10 10.85
C GLY A 95 -14.49 8.62 11.20
N PHE A 96 -15.50 7.78 10.92
CA PHE A 96 -15.42 6.34 11.14
C PHE A 96 -14.25 5.65 10.41
N PRO A 97 -13.89 6.02 9.15
CA PRO A 97 -12.75 5.43 8.46
C PRO A 97 -11.44 5.51 9.27
N TYR A 98 -11.19 6.62 9.95
CA TYR A 98 -10.00 6.81 10.81
C TYR A 98 -10.06 5.96 12.08
N ILE A 99 -11.24 5.84 12.67
CA ILE A 99 -11.47 4.97 13.83
C ILE A 99 -11.27 3.51 13.43
N LEU A 100 -11.82 3.09 12.31
CA LEU A 100 -11.66 1.73 11.78
C LEU A 100 -10.19 1.44 11.46
N LYS A 101 -9.47 2.37 10.84
CA LYS A 101 -8.04 2.24 10.59
C LYS A 101 -7.28 1.92 11.89
N SER A 102 -7.50 2.68 12.95
CA SER A 102 -6.86 2.45 14.25
C SER A 102 -7.21 1.07 14.83
N LYS A 103 -8.46 0.63 14.69
CA LYS A 103 -8.91 -0.69 15.12
C LYS A 103 -8.28 -1.83 14.30
N ILE A 104 -8.16 -1.65 12.97
CA ILE A 104 -7.50 -2.60 12.08
C ILE A 104 -6.02 -2.71 12.42
N VAL A 105 -5.33 -1.58 12.66
CA VAL A 105 -3.92 -1.58 13.09
C VAL A 105 -3.75 -2.37 14.37
N SER A 106 -4.59 -2.14 15.37
CA SER A 106 -4.56 -2.90 16.65
C SER A 106 -4.80 -4.39 16.41
N LYS A 107 -5.77 -4.72 15.55
CA LYS A 107 -6.07 -6.13 15.20
C LYS A 107 -4.95 -6.79 14.41
N ALA A 108 -4.33 -6.09 13.48
CA ALA A 108 -3.18 -6.56 12.72
C ALA A 108 -1.98 -6.90 13.63
N LEU A 109 -1.71 -6.05 14.61
CA LEU A 109 -0.68 -6.30 15.62
C LEU A 109 -1.01 -7.50 16.51
N GLU A 110 -2.29 -7.69 16.90
CA GLU A 110 -2.76 -8.85 17.65
C GLU A 110 -2.64 -10.15 16.83
N LEU A 111 -3.00 -10.12 15.55
CA LEU A 111 -2.93 -11.28 14.67
C LEU A 111 -1.49 -11.74 14.47
N GLY A 112 -0.55 -10.82 14.37
CA GLY A 112 0.85 -11.12 14.13
C GLY A 112 1.07 -11.94 12.86
N GLY A 113 2.16 -12.69 12.83
CA GLY A 113 2.45 -13.70 11.80
C GLY A 113 2.92 -13.16 10.45
N GLY A 114 2.81 -11.86 10.21
CA GLY A 114 3.22 -11.22 8.96
C GLY A 114 3.32 -9.71 9.07
N SER A 115 3.73 -9.11 7.99
CA SER A 115 3.76 -7.65 7.85
C SER A 115 2.42 -7.13 7.36
N TRP A 116 1.96 -6.04 7.97
CA TRP A 116 0.69 -5.42 7.65
C TRP A 116 0.89 -3.96 7.23
N ASN A 117 0.18 -3.54 6.20
CA ASN A 117 0.12 -2.15 5.78
C ASN A 117 -1.34 -1.70 5.68
N VAL A 118 -1.63 -0.50 6.16
CA VAL A 118 -2.98 0.10 6.11
C VAL A 118 -2.86 1.52 5.57
N TRP A 119 -3.56 1.83 4.48
CA TRP A 119 -3.52 3.13 3.80
C TRP A 119 -4.84 3.43 3.07
N GLY A 120 -4.95 4.59 2.45
CA GLY A 120 -6.09 5.00 1.61
C GLY A 120 -6.92 6.14 2.19
N LEU A 121 -6.54 6.66 3.36
CA LEU A 121 -7.07 7.91 3.92
C LEU A 121 -6.06 9.04 3.68
N GLU A 122 -6.49 10.29 3.87
CA GLU A 122 -5.64 11.48 3.69
C GLU A 122 -4.48 11.55 4.69
N ASP A 123 -4.54 10.78 5.77
CA ASP A 123 -3.50 10.72 6.77
C ASP A 123 -2.35 9.76 6.38
N GLN A 124 -1.29 9.77 7.17
CA GLN A 124 -0.16 8.86 6.98
C GLN A 124 -0.59 7.39 7.11
N GLY A 125 -0.22 6.56 6.13
CA GLY A 125 -0.42 5.11 6.17
C GLY A 125 0.31 4.46 7.36
N PHE A 126 -0.18 3.31 7.79
CA PHE A 126 0.48 2.47 8.77
C PHE A 126 1.22 1.31 8.07
N SER A 127 2.43 1.01 8.52
CA SER A 127 3.16 -0.20 8.15
C SER A 127 3.93 -0.71 9.37
N ASN A 128 3.80 -1.99 9.67
CA ASN A 128 4.66 -2.70 10.61
C ASN A 128 5.72 -3.54 9.88
N ASP A 129 5.83 -3.35 8.57
CA ASP A 129 6.91 -3.94 7.80
C ASP A 129 8.23 -3.30 8.27
N VAL A 130 8.90 -3.99 9.15
CA VAL A 130 10.28 -3.72 9.45
C VAL A 130 11.06 -4.26 8.26
N ARG A 131 11.21 -3.43 7.23
CA ARG A 131 12.13 -3.75 6.14
C ARG A 131 13.51 -3.88 6.76
N GLU A 132 13.90 -5.09 7.04
CA GLU A 132 15.28 -5.44 7.41
C GLU A 132 16.27 -4.92 6.35
N ASN A 133 15.76 -4.56 5.18
CA ASN A 133 16.49 -4.11 4.01
C ASN A 133 16.59 -2.58 3.85
N ALA A 134 16.13 -1.79 4.79
CA ALA A 134 16.42 -0.36 4.81
C ALA A 134 17.85 -0.13 5.33
N GLY A 135 18.84 -0.75 4.68
CA GLY A 135 20.24 -0.45 4.92
C GLY A 135 20.53 1.02 4.62
N SER A 136 21.44 1.62 5.40
CA SER A 136 21.87 3.02 5.22
C SER A 136 22.52 3.25 3.85
N PHE A 137 22.94 2.20 3.18
CA PHE A 137 23.62 2.22 1.88
C PHE A 137 23.19 1.03 1.02
N ARG A 138 23.01 1.31 -0.26
CA ARG A 138 22.76 0.31 -1.29
C ARG A 138 23.87 0.40 -2.32
N ILE A 139 24.50 -0.73 -2.64
CA ILE A 139 25.53 -0.85 -3.66
C ILE A 139 24.94 -1.74 -4.76
N GLU A 140 24.93 -1.25 -5.99
CA GLU A 140 24.47 -2.00 -7.15
C GLU A 140 25.68 -2.44 -7.95
N MET A 141 25.72 -3.74 -8.26
CA MET A 141 26.76 -4.34 -9.10
C MET A 141 26.14 -4.79 -10.42
N PHE A 142 26.82 -4.50 -11.53
CA PHE A 142 26.37 -4.83 -12.87
C PHE A 142 27.39 -5.73 -13.56
N GLY A 143 26.92 -6.76 -14.24
CA GLY A 143 27.80 -7.67 -15.01
C GLY A 143 26.97 -8.59 -15.91
N TYR A 144 27.64 -9.22 -16.88
CA TYR A 144 27.02 -10.15 -17.82
C TYR A 144 26.95 -11.60 -17.29
N ASN A 145 27.84 -11.94 -16.35
CA ASN A 145 27.89 -13.27 -15.73
C ASN A 145 27.38 -13.18 -14.31
N TYR A 146 26.23 -13.78 -14.06
CA TYR A 146 25.58 -13.76 -12.76
C TYR A 146 26.40 -14.50 -11.67
N ASP A 147 26.97 -15.66 -12.00
CA ASP A 147 27.72 -16.46 -11.04
C ASP A 147 28.99 -15.73 -10.57
N GLU A 148 29.69 -15.11 -11.51
CA GLU A 148 30.88 -14.30 -11.20
C GLU A 148 30.50 -13.06 -10.38
N LEU A 149 29.38 -12.43 -10.72
CA LEU A 149 28.86 -11.27 -9.98
C LEU A 149 28.51 -11.64 -8.55
N TYR A 150 27.88 -12.80 -8.34
CA TYR A 150 27.53 -13.31 -7.03
C TYR A 150 28.76 -13.64 -6.18
N GLU A 151 29.79 -14.27 -6.76
CA GLU A 151 31.06 -14.52 -6.07
C GLU A 151 31.74 -13.22 -5.61
N TRP A 152 31.73 -12.20 -6.46
CA TRP A 152 32.26 -10.89 -6.09
C TRP A 152 31.44 -10.23 -5.00
N ALA A 153 30.12 -10.35 -5.03
CA ALA A 153 29.24 -9.82 -3.99
C ALA A 153 29.48 -10.50 -2.64
N GLU A 154 29.68 -11.82 -2.60
CA GLU A 154 30.00 -12.56 -1.37
C GLU A 154 31.40 -12.19 -0.81
N ARG A 155 32.39 -12.02 -1.67
CA ARG A 155 33.72 -11.53 -1.24
C ARG A 155 33.59 -10.12 -0.66
N PHE A 156 32.85 -9.26 -1.33
CA PHE A 156 32.65 -7.88 -0.88
C PHE A 156 31.87 -7.82 0.44
N LYS A 157 30.84 -8.63 0.60
CA LYS A 157 30.12 -8.79 1.87
C LYS A 157 31.05 -9.19 3.01
N THR A 158 31.90 -10.19 2.77
CA THR A 158 32.88 -10.67 3.76
C THR A 158 33.84 -9.57 4.18
N GLU A 159 34.35 -8.80 3.22
CA GLU A 159 35.25 -7.66 3.47
C GLU A 159 34.53 -6.56 4.27
N LEU A 160 33.28 -6.21 3.88
CA LEU A 160 32.49 -5.19 4.57
C LEU A 160 32.21 -5.55 6.03
N LEU A 161 31.93 -6.82 6.33
CA LEU A 161 31.68 -7.30 7.69
C LEU A 161 32.90 -7.22 8.62
N THR A 162 34.12 -7.02 8.09
CA THR A 162 35.31 -6.76 8.92
C THR A 162 35.27 -5.38 9.57
N TYR A 163 34.49 -4.45 9.03
CA TYR A 163 34.39 -3.10 9.55
C TYR A 163 33.39 -3.01 10.72
N ARG A 164 33.86 -2.59 11.88
CA ARG A 164 33.07 -2.50 13.12
C ARG A 164 31.75 -1.71 13.01
N ARG A 165 31.63 -0.80 12.03
CA ARG A 165 30.45 0.04 11.83
C ARG A 165 29.36 -0.63 10.99
N ILE A 166 29.70 -1.73 10.31
CA ILE A 166 28.76 -2.48 9.47
C ILE A 166 28.30 -3.68 10.28
N LYS A 167 27.01 -3.70 10.60
CA LYS A 167 26.40 -4.78 11.38
C LYS A 167 25.96 -5.94 10.51
N GLU A 168 25.46 -5.62 9.33
CA GLU A 168 24.86 -6.60 8.44
C GLU A 168 25.01 -6.16 6.98
N VAL A 169 25.22 -7.12 6.10
CA VAL A 169 25.25 -6.94 4.64
C VAL A 169 24.40 -8.04 4.03
N MET A 170 23.38 -7.64 3.29
CA MET A 170 22.51 -8.56 2.55
C MET A 170 22.78 -8.45 1.06
N ILE A 171 22.85 -9.58 0.38
CA ILE A 171 22.94 -9.64 -1.07
C ILE A 171 21.53 -9.91 -1.59
N ASN A 172 20.94 -8.93 -2.27
CA ASN A 172 19.69 -9.10 -2.98
C ASN A 172 20.03 -9.43 -4.43
N SER A 173 19.93 -10.68 -4.78
CA SER A 173 20.21 -11.15 -6.14
C SER A 173 19.11 -10.79 -7.14
N GLU A 174 17.91 -10.48 -6.67
CA GLU A 174 16.78 -10.13 -7.52
C GLU A 174 15.88 -9.09 -6.88
N PHE A 175 15.93 -7.85 -7.38
CA PHE A 175 14.83 -6.92 -7.26
C PHE A 175 14.05 -6.95 -8.57
N SER A 176 13.17 -7.91 -8.70
CA SER A 176 12.19 -7.96 -9.78
C SER A 176 10.80 -7.86 -9.19
N TRP A 177 10.03 -6.86 -9.63
CA TRP A 177 8.62 -6.71 -9.30
C TRP A 177 7.75 -7.86 -9.85
N TRP A 178 8.32 -8.73 -10.73
CA TRP A 178 7.61 -9.69 -11.56
C TRP A 178 8.16 -11.10 -11.53
N LYS A 179 9.23 -11.38 -10.77
CA LYS A 179 9.78 -12.74 -10.65
C LYS A 179 9.46 -13.31 -9.28
N ASP A 180 8.65 -14.35 -9.27
CA ASP A 180 8.54 -15.25 -8.13
C ASP A 180 9.89 -15.97 -7.95
N ASP A 181 10.43 -15.93 -6.73
CA ASP A 181 11.57 -16.75 -6.34
C ASP A 181 11.12 -18.22 -6.33
N TYR A 182 11.17 -18.87 -7.47
CA TYR A 182 11.09 -20.31 -7.52
C TYR A 182 12.46 -20.86 -7.15
N GLN A 183 12.61 -21.34 -5.92
CA GLN A 183 13.67 -22.29 -5.63
C GLN A 183 13.23 -23.63 -6.24
N GLU A 184 13.74 -23.92 -7.44
CA GLU A 184 13.68 -25.27 -7.98
C GLU A 184 14.64 -26.15 -7.16
N PHE A 185 14.08 -27.16 -6.49
CA PHE A 185 14.80 -28.26 -5.89
C PHE A 185 15.03 -29.37 -6.89
#